data_39ebd158264cdc898596631c9beb49d0
#
_entry.id   39ebd158264cdc898596631c9beb49d0
#
_cell.length_a   1.000
_cell.length_b   1.000
_cell.length_c   1.000
_cell.angle_alpha   90.00
_cell.angle_beta   90.00
_cell.angle_gamma   90.00
#
_symmetry.space_group_name_H-M   'P 1'
#
loop_
_entity.id
_entity.type
_entity.pdbx_description
1 polymer ?
#
loop_
_entity_poly.entity_id
_entity_poly.type
_entity_poly.pdbx_seq_one_letter_code
_entity_poly.pdbx_strand_id
1 'polypeptide(L)'
;MEEIIRVENLTHTYGEGTPFCRSAVQDMSLAIYRGEFLGIIGHTGSGKSTLIQHLNGLLKPTSGRILLGGEDIWADPKKIRDVRFRVGLVFQYPEYQLFEETVYRDIAFGPTNMGLSKDEIDRRVRESAHFAGLTDDLLEKSPFALS
;
A
#
# COMPACT_ATOMS: atom_id res chain seq x y z
N MET A 1 21.39 5.52 8.20
CA MET A 1 19.93 5.67 8.01
C MET A 1 19.30 4.31 8.26
N GLU A 2 18.15 4.28 8.94
CA GLU A 2 17.45 3.01 9.22
C GLU A 2 16.71 2.56 7.95
N GLU A 3 17.02 1.36 7.48
CA GLU A 3 16.35 0.74 6.34
C GLU A 3 15.00 0.18 6.79
N ILE A 4 13.93 0.54 6.07
CA ILE A 4 12.56 0.09 6.38
C ILE A 4 12.04 -0.95 5.39
N ILE A 5 12.39 -0.83 4.10
CA ILE A 5 12.05 -1.81 3.07
C ILE A 5 13.31 -2.13 2.26
N ARG A 6 13.54 -3.41 1.99
CA ARG A 6 14.51 -3.90 1.03
C ARG A 6 13.88 -4.82 0.03
N VAL A 7 14.14 -4.59 -1.23
CA VAL A 7 13.80 -5.47 -2.33
C VAL A 7 15.07 -6.13 -2.83
N GLU A 8 15.09 -7.45 -2.95
CA GLU A 8 16.24 -8.22 -3.38
C GLU A 8 15.89 -9.10 -4.57
N ASN A 9 16.52 -8.83 -5.72
CA ASN A 9 16.42 -9.59 -6.96
C ASN A 9 14.96 -9.88 -7.38
N LEU A 10 14.07 -8.90 -7.18
CA LEU A 10 12.65 -9.03 -7.48
C LEU A 10 12.43 -9.26 -8.96
N THR A 11 11.79 -10.39 -9.26
CA THR A 11 11.26 -10.68 -10.59
C THR A 11 9.77 -10.99 -10.48
N HIS A 12 8.98 -10.41 -11.37
CA HIS A 12 7.55 -10.73 -11.49
C HIS A 12 7.13 -10.90 -12.92
N THR A 13 6.53 -12.06 -13.21
CA THR A 13 6.03 -12.45 -14.53
C THR A 13 4.54 -12.75 -14.45
N TYR A 14 3.74 -12.01 -15.20
CA TYR A 14 2.32 -12.31 -15.37
C TYR A 14 2.11 -13.46 -16.33
N GLY A 15 1.14 -14.32 -16.07
CA GLY A 15 0.75 -15.41 -16.95
C GLY A 15 1.85 -16.45 -17.17
N GLU A 16 2.67 -16.72 -16.15
CA GLU A 16 3.70 -17.75 -16.20
C GLU A 16 3.10 -19.11 -16.63
N GLY A 17 3.76 -19.77 -17.60
CA GLY A 17 3.28 -21.05 -18.16
C GLY A 17 2.14 -20.91 -19.19
N THR A 18 1.76 -19.70 -19.56
CA THR A 18 0.74 -19.44 -20.61
C THR A 18 1.35 -18.75 -21.84
N PRO A 19 0.66 -18.76 -23.01
CA PRO A 19 1.09 -17.98 -24.19
C PRO A 19 1.11 -16.46 -23.96
N PHE A 20 0.50 -15.97 -22.88
CA PHE A 20 0.43 -14.53 -22.52
C PHE A 20 1.45 -14.15 -21.45
N CYS A 21 2.52 -14.94 -21.31
CA CYS A 21 3.60 -14.70 -20.37
C CYS A 21 4.28 -13.34 -20.64
N ARG A 22 4.28 -12.47 -19.63
CA ARG A 22 4.91 -11.14 -19.71
C ARG A 22 5.68 -10.83 -18.44
N SER A 23 6.98 -10.62 -18.56
CA SER A 23 7.79 -10.11 -17.46
C SER A 23 7.52 -8.62 -17.26
N ALA A 24 7.15 -8.24 -16.04
CA ALA A 24 6.86 -6.86 -15.66
C ALA A 24 8.01 -6.22 -14.85
N VAL A 25 8.70 -7.00 -14.04
CA VAL A 25 9.89 -6.60 -13.26
C VAL A 25 10.91 -7.71 -13.38
N GLN A 26 12.18 -7.36 -13.59
CA GLN A 26 13.27 -8.32 -13.73
C GLN A 26 14.45 -7.92 -12.86
N ASP A 27 14.85 -8.81 -11.95
CA ASP A 27 16.05 -8.74 -11.12
C ASP A 27 16.28 -7.36 -10.47
N MET A 28 15.20 -6.76 -9.97
CA MET A 28 15.25 -5.43 -9.37
C MET A 28 15.62 -5.51 -7.89
N SER A 29 16.58 -4.69 -7.49
CA SER A 29 16.96 -4.52 -6.08
C SER A 29 16.98 -3.05 -5.72
N LEU A 30 16.42 -2.70 -4.55
CA LEU A 30 16.43 -1.35 -3.99
C LEU A 30 16.26 -1.40 -2.47
N ALA A 31 16.63 -0.31 -1.81
CA ALA A 31 16.36 -0.11 -0.39
C ALA A 31 15.64 1.23 -0.19
N ILE A 32 14.73 1.28 0.78
CA ILE A 32 14.01 2.48 1.20
C ILE A 32 14.30 2.72 2.68
N TYR A 33 14.67 3.95 3.01
CA TYR A 33 15.08 4.34 4.35
C TYR A 33 14.03 5.18 5.06
N ARG A 34 14.08 5.19 6.39
CA ARG A 34 13.16 6.00 7.21
C ARG A 34 13.32 7.49 6.88
N GLY A 35 12.17 8.15 6.62
CA GLY A 35 12.11 9.56 6.28
C GLY A 35 12.53 9.89 4.85
N GLU A 36 12.81 8.89 4.02
CA GLU A 36 13.14 9.08 2.61
C GLU A 36 11.89 9.35 1.78
N PHE A 37 12.02 10.25 0.81
CA PHE A 37 11.08 10.46 -0.28
C PHE A 37 11.71 9.92 -1.57
N LEU A 38 11.30 8.72 -1.99
CA LEU A 38 11.84 8.03 -3.16
C LEU A 38 10.96 8.26 -4.39
N GLY A 39 11.53 8.86 -5.44
CA GLY A 39 10.87 9.01 -6.75
C GLY A 39 11.12 7.81 -7.67
N ILE A 40 10.06 7.21 -8.24
CA ILE A 40 10.14 6.13 -9.22
C ILE A 40 9.73 6.67 -10.59
N ILE A 41 10.67 6.74 -11.54
CA ILE A 41 10.47 7.31 -12.88
C ILE A 41 10.56 6.18 -13.93
N GLY A 42 9.73 6.27 -14.95
CA GLY A 42 9.73 5.34 -16.08
C GLY A 42 8.50 5.53 -16.97
N HIS A 43 8.58 5.06 -18.21
CA HIS A 43 7.45 5.10 -19.16
C HIS A 43 6.29 4.19 -18.72
N THR A 44 5.13 4.36 -19.34
CA THR A 44 3.97 3.49 -19.12
C THR A 44 4.33 2.04 -19.48
N GLY A 45 3.97 1.10 -18.59
CA GLY A 45 4.29 -0.31 -18.76
C GLY A 45 5.71 -0.74 -18.33
N SER A 46 6.50 0.17 -17.71
CA SER A 46 7.85 -0.15 -17.21
C SER A 46 7.87 -0.90 -15.86
N GLY A 47 6.72 -1.33 -15.33
CA GLY A 47 6.66 -2.12 -14.10
C GLY A 47 6.53 -1.32 -12.80
N LYS A 48 6.41 0.02 -12.82
CA LYS A 48 6.30 0.86 -11.62
C LYS A 48 5.15 0.44 -10.70
N SER A 49 3.94 0.32 -11.24
CA SER A 49 2.76 -0.09 -10.46
C SER A 49 2.90 -1.52 -9.94
N THR A 50 3.51 -2.41 -10.72
CA THR A 50 3.82 -3.78 -10.30
C THR A 50 4.77 -3.78 -9.11
N LEU A 51 5.86 -3.02 -9.17
CA LEU A 51 6.80 -2.88 -8.06
C LEU A 51 6.10 -2.38 -6.79
N ILE A 52 5.35 -1.29 -6.88
CA ILE A 52 4.63 -0.70 -5.74
C ILE A 52 3.67 -1.71 -5.08
N GLN A 53 2.95 -2.49 -5.88
CA GLN A 53 2.04 -3.53 -5.37
C GLN A 53 2.76 -4.70 -4.69
N HIS A 54 4.02 -4.93 -5.00
CA HIS A 54 4.85 -5.89 -4.27
C HIS A 54 5.24 -5.36 -2.89
N LEU A 55 5.50 -4.05 -2.74
CA LEU A 55 5.96 -3.48 -1.47
C LEU A 55 4.94 -3.62 -0.33
N ASN A 56 3.64 -3.68 -0.64
CA ASN A 56 2.59 -3.89 0.35
C ASN A 56 2.00 -5.32 0.33
N GLY A 57 2.60 -6.23 -0.41
CA GLY A 57 2.16 -7.62 -0.49
C GLY A 57 0.83 -7.85 -1.20
N LEU A 58 0.40 -6.96 -2.11
CA LEU A 58 -0.70 -7.25 -3.03
C LEU A 58 -0.32 -8.25 -4.10
N LEU A 59 0.93 -8.19 -4.56
CA LEU A 59 1.51 -9.17 -5.47
C LEU A 59 2.60 -9.98 -4.75
N LYS A 60 2.64 -11.28 -5.06
CA LYS A 60 3.71 -12.16 -4.64
C LYS A 60 4.78 -12.21 -5.75
N PRO A 61 6.08 -12.11 -5.43
CA PRO A 61 7.15 -12.27 -6.41
C PRO A 61 7.13 -13.64 -7.09
N THR A 62 7.50 -13.69 -8.37
CA THR A 62 7.87 -14.93 -9.05
C THR A 62 9.20 -15.45 -8.49
N SER A 63 10.16 -14.54 -8.28
CA SER A 63 11.42 -14.81 -7.58
C SER A 63 11.94 -13.54 -6.90
N GLY A 64 12.96 -13.71 -6.04
CA GLY A 64 13.43 -12.65 -5.17
C GLY A 64 12.58 -12.52 -3.90
N ARG A 65 12.84 -11.49 -3.10
CA ARG A 65 12.13 -11.26 -1.84
C ARG A 65 12.01 -9.79 -1.49
N ILE A 66 11.08 -9.51 -0.59
CA ILE A 66 10.85 -8.16 -0.07
C ILE A 66 10.90 -8.26 1.45
N LEU A 67 11.78 -7.46 2.05
CA LEU A 67 11.95 -7.39 3.48
C LEU A 67 11.33 -6.11 4.02
N LEU A 68 10.55 -6.21 5.08
CA LEU A 68 9.99 -5.09 5.83
C LEU A 68 10.53 -5.14 7.26
N GLY A 69 11.38 -4.17 7.60
CA GLY A 69 12.10 -4.18 8.88
C GLY A 69 13.01 -5.41 9.05
N GLY A 70 13.60 -5.90 7.96
CA GLY A 70 14.49 -7.05 7.91
C GLY A 70 13.79 -8.42 7.81
N GLU A 71 12.46 -8.48 7.88
CA GLU A 71 11.69 -9.73 7.78
C GLU A 71 11.07 -9.89 6.38
N ASP A 72 11.20 -11.07 5.76
CA ASP A 72 10.56 -11.36 4.48
C ASP A 72 9.03 -11.36 4.66
N ILE A 73 8.35 -10.49 3.92
CA ILE A 73 6.89 -10.32 4.01
C ILE A 73 6.10 -11.57 3.57
N TRP A 74 6.73 -12.47 2.82
CA TRP A 74 6.13 -13.72 2.35
C TRP A 74 6.63 -14.97 3.08
N ALA A 75 7.48 -14.82 4.11
CA ALA A 75 7.93 -15.96 4.92
C ALA A 75 6.76 -16.71 5.56
N ASP A 76 5.73 -15.99 5.99
CA ASP A 76 4.44 -16.54 6.43
C ASP A 76 3.28 -15.87 5.70
N PRO A 77 2.69 -16.50 4.68
CA PRO A 77 1.58 -15.93 3.91
C PRO A 77 0.35 -15.55 4.75
N LYS A 78 0.17 -16.15 5.93
CA LYS A 78 -0.95 -15.80 6.82
C LYS A 78 -0.79 -14.42 7.45
N LYS A 79 0.45 -13.93 7.55
CA LYS A 79 0.78 -12.61 8.11
C LYS A 79 0.79 -11.48 7.09
N ILE A 80 0.53 -11.76 5.82
CA ILE A 80 0.57 -10.73 4.76
C ILE A 80 -0.43 -9.57 5.03
N ARG A 81 -1.49 -9.82 5.77
CA ARG A 81 -2.43 -8.80 6.21
C ARG A 81 -1.77 -7.74 7.10
N ASP A 82 -0.86 -8.16 7.97
CA ASP A 82 -0.15 -7.25 8.89
C ASP A 82 0.79 -6.31 8.13
N VAL A 83 1.38 -6.80 7.02
CA VAL A 83 2.17 -5.97 6.11
C VAL A 83 1.34 -4.82 5.54
N ARG A 84 0.09 -5.09 5.12
CA ARG A 84 -0.82 -4.08 4.56
C ARG A 84 -1.25 -3.02 5.58
N PHE A 85 -1.21 -3.34 6.86
CA PHE A 85 -1.43 -2.37 7.92
C PHE A 85 -0.22 -1.47 8.20
N ARG A 86 0.96 -1.89 7.76
CA ARG A 86 2.23 -1.14 7.93
C ARG A 86 2.63 -0.38 6.67
N VAL A 87 2.24 -0.86 5.49
CA VAL A 87 2.57 -0.27 4.18
C VAL A 87 1.28 0.13 3.47
N GLY A 88 0.91 1.40 3.58
CA GLY A 88 -0.24 1.97 2.87
C GLY A 88 0.05 2.12 1.37
N LEU A 89 -0.97 1.90 0.54
CA LEU A 89 -0.91 2.07 -0.90
C LEU A 89 -2.05 2.97 -1.37
N VAL A 90 -1.69 4.02 -2.12
CA VAL A 90 -2.65 4.85 -2.85
C VAL A 90 -2.56 4.50 -4.33
N PHE A 91 -3.69 4.13 -4.93
CA PHE A 91 -3.76 3.78 -6.36
C PHE A 91 -3.90 5.03 -7.24
N GLN A 92 -3.72 4.85 -8.54
CA GLN A 92 -3.72 5.94 -9.52
C GLN A 92 -5.04 6.74 -9.55
N TYR A 93 -6.17 6.08 -9.28
CA TYR A 93 -7.50 6.70 -9.23
C TYR A 93 -8.13 6.39 -7.87
N PRO A 94 -7.69 7.06 -6.79
CA PRO A 94 -8.09 6.71 -5.43
C PRO A 94 -9.59 6.90 -5.18
N GLU A 95 -10.27 7.75 -5.94
CA GLU A 95 -11.72 7.98 -5.89
C GLU A 95 -12.54 6.72 -6.16
N TYR A 96 -12.02 5.76 -6.93
CA TYR A 96 -12.68 4.47 -7.16
C TYR A 96 -12.65 3.53 -5.95
N GLN A 97 -11.90 3.90 -4.92
CA GLN A 97 -11.82 3.13 -3.68
C GLN A 97 -12.79 3.62 -2.59
N LEU A 98 -13.42 4.76 -2.82
CA LEU A 98 -14.42 5.32 -1.92
C LEU A 98 -15.72 4.52 -2.05
N PHE A 99 -16.30 4.08 -0.93
CA PHE A 99 -17.51 3.27 -0.95
C PHE A 99 -18.45 3.52 0.25
N GLU A 100 -17.97 4.22 1.27
CA GLU A 100 -18.74 4.50 2.47
C GLU A 100 -19.62 5.75 2.31
N GLU A 101 -20.64 5.87 3.17
CA GLU A 101 -21.58 6.99 3.15
C GLU A 101 -20.96 8.31 3.60
N THR A 102 -19.98 8.25 4.52
CA THR A 102 -19.31 9.42 5.07
C THR A 102 -17.79 9.29 5.00
N VAL A 103 -17.10 10.42 4.93
CA VAL A 103 -15.64 10.50 4.99
C VAL A 103 -15.11 9.82 6.25
N TYR A 104 -15.79 10.05 7.40
CA TYR A 104 -15.42 9.39 8.66
C TYR A 104 -15.40 7.87 8.53
N ARG A 105 -16.46 7.27 7.99
CA ARG A 105 -16.56 5.81 7.83
C ARG A 105 -15.54 5.25 6.87
N ASP A 106 -15.27 5.95 5.78
CA ASP A 106 -14.27 5.55 4.79
C ASP A 106 -12.86 5.49 5.41
N ILE A 107 -12.48 6.54 6.16
CA ILE A 107 -11.20 6.56 6.89
C ILE A 107 -11.19 5.49 8.00
N ALA A 108 -12.30 5.30 8.72
CA ALA A 108 -12.43 4.33 9.81
C ALA A 108 -12.36 2.87 9.34
N PHE A 109 -12.55 2.59 8.07
CA PHE A 109 -12.58 1.23 7.53
C PHE A 109 -11.29 0.45 7.81
N GLY A 110 -10.13 1.07 7.57
CA GLY A 110 -8.81 0.48 7.86
C GLY A 110 -8.65 0.14 9.36
N PRO A 111 -8.74 1.11 10.27
CA PRO A 111 -8.64 0.89 11.71
C PRO A 111 -9.66 -0.12 12.26
N THR A 112 -10.88 -0.15 11.71
CA THR A 112 -11.90 -1.14 12.06
C THR A 112 -11.45 -2.55 11.70
N ASN A 113 -10.90 -2.73 10.51
CA ASN A 113 -10.35 -4.01 10.06
C ASN A 113 -9.13 -4.47 10.85
N MET A 114 -8.42 -3.55 11.50
CA MET A 114 -7.35 -3.84 12.45
C MET A 114 -7.86 -4.38 13.79
N GLY A 115 -9.18 -4.28 14.05
CA GLY A 115 -9.79 -4.69 15.31
C GLY A 115 -9.51 -3.73 16.47
N LEU A 116 -9.27 -2.45 16.18
CA LEU A 116 -8.99 -1.43 17.20
C LEU A 116 -10.26 -1.06 17.98
N SER A 117 -10.08 -0.51 19.18
CA SER A 117 -11.17 0.03 19.99
C SER A 117 -11.79 1.27 19.32
N LYS A 118 -13.06 1.57 19.66
CA LYS A 118 -13.77 2.74 19.12
C LYS A 118 -13.03 4.05 19.36
N ASP A 119 -12.47 4.23 20.54
CA ASP A 119 -11.72 5.44 20.88
C ASP A 119 -10.43 5.57 20.06
N GLU A 120 -9.74 4.45 19.83
CA GLU A 120 -8.54 4.43 19.01
C GLU A 120 -8.87 4.65 17.53
N ILE A 121 -9.99 4.13 17.04
CA ILE A 121 -10.49 4.38 15.67
C ILE A 121 -10.77 5.88 15.51
N ASP A 122 -11.55 6.50 16.42
CA ASP A 122 -11.88 7.93 16.36
C ASP A 122 -10.61 8.79 16.38
N ARG A 123 -9.68 8.48 17.26
CA ARG A 123 -8.40 9.19 17.35
C ARG A 123 -7.65 9.13 16.00
N ARG A 124 -7.50 7.95 15.42
CA ARG A 124 -6.78 7.76 14.15
C ARG A 124 -7.48 8.42 12.97
N VAL A 125 -8.81 8.37 12.93
CA VAL A 125 -9.61 9.04 11.89
C VAL A 125 -9.34 10.54 11.91
N ARG A 126 -9.45 11.18 13.09
CA ARG A 126 -9.24 12.63 13.24
C ARG A 126 -7.80 13.04 12.97
N GLU A 127 -6.82 12.29 13.48
CA GLU A 127 -5.40 12.55 13.20
C GLU A 127 -5.09 12.46 11.71
N SER A 128 -5.58 11.40 11.03
CA SER A 128 -5.35 11.22 9.59
C SER A 128 -6.05 12.30 8.75
N ALA A 129 -7.28 12.65 9.10
CA ALA A 129 -8.04 13.71 8.45
C ALA A 129 -7.32 15.06 8.59
N HIS A 130 -6.91 15.40 9.82
CA HIS A 130 -6.17 16.64 10.10
C HIS A 130 -4.84 16.69 9.33
N PHE A 131 -4.09 15.57 9.32
CA PHE A 131 -2.85 15.46 8.55
C PHE A 131 -3.07 15.71 7.05
N ALA A 132 -4.19 15.22 6.50
CA ALA A 132 -4.58 15.44 5.10
C ALA A 132 -5.22 16.82 4.84
N GLY A 133 -5.37 17.68 5.86
CA GLY A 133 -5.97 19.01 5.74
C GLY A 133 -7.50 19.01 5.73
N LEU A 134 -8.14 17.89 6.10
CA LEU A 134 -9.60 17.83 6.25
C LEU A 134 -10.01 18.40 7.61
N THR A 135 -11.07 19.19 7.61
CA THR A 135 -11.70 19.74 8.81
C THR A 135 -12.80 18.83 9.33
N ASP A 136 -13.10 18.91 10.62
CA ASP A 136 -14.08 18.01 11.27
C ASP A 136 -15.48 18.09 10.65
N ASP A 137 -15.88 19.25 10.12
CA ASP A 137 -17.16 19.43 9.44
C ASP A 137 -17.29 18.65 8.12
N LEU A 138 -16.16 18.22 7.55
CA LEU A 138 -16.14 17.38 6.34
C LEU A 138 -16.31 15.90 6.66
N LEU A 139 -16.03 15.47 7.89
CA LEU A 139 -16.06 14.05 8.25
C LEU A 139 -17.44 13.41 8.11
N GLU A 140 -18.51 14.17 8.33
CA GLU A 140 -19.89 13.70 8.23
C GLU A 140 -20.47 13.84 6.81
N LYS A 141 -19.71 14.44 5.88
CA LYS A 141 -20.13 14.56 4.49
C LYS A 141 -19.85 13.29 3.69
N SER A 142 -20.58 13.12 2.60
CA SER A 142 -20.27 12.07 1.63
C SER A 142 -18.91 12.32 0.99
N PRO A 143 -18.04 11.31 0.89
CA PRO A 143 -16.74 11.46 0.20
C PRO A 143 -16.91 11.86 -1.27
N PHE A 144 -18.04 11.49 -1.90
CA PHE A 144 -18.35 11.86 -3.29
C PHE A 144 -18.80 13.32 -3.46
N ALA A 145 -19.07 14.02 -2.36
CA ALA A 145 -19.42 15.44 -2.36
C ALA A 145 -18.21 16.37 -2.15
N LEU A 146 -17.02 15.82 -1.92
CA LEU A 146 -15.79 16.58 -1.79
C LEU A 146 -15.21 16.86 -3.19
N SER A 147 -14.70 18.05 -3.37
CA SER A 147 -14.00 18.49 -4.61
C SER A 147 -12.51 18.26 -4.51
#